data_f49fda920f22f8c97450a2a5ee463fea
#
_entry.id   f49fda920f22f8c97450a2a5ee463fea
#
_cell.length_a   1.000
_cell.length_b   1.000
_cell.length_c   1.000
_cell.angle_alpha   90.00
_cell.angle_beta   90.00
_cell.angle_gamma   90.00
#
_symmetry.space_group_name_H-M   'P 1'
#
loop_
_entity.id
_entity.type
_entity.pdbx_description
1 polymer ?
#
loop_
_entity_poly.entity_id
_entity_poly.type
_entity_poly.pdbx_seq_one_letter_code
_entity_poly.pdbx_strand_id
1 'polypeptide(L)'
;MTRAAFWLLAAGVLLFVVVLVSHDASAVFATLALAGWGLLGVTAFHLLPLALDAAAIRILQTRARGGSTLNALLVRWIGESANSLMPAGQIGGPLLMIRQLIQRGVPTPDAAAAITASTTLQTVAQMVFALLGLALLGGRASLIPLAGSGTAAVAGGCVLTLMIAGFYLLQRRGLFGKLTRLLQRVAGRRDWSGILRHAEAIDLELQGMYSRSARVTGSFALSLLGWVAGTGEVWLICRLLDSPVSWGDALILESLGQTIRSVAFAVPGSLGVQEGGYVLLAPLAGLRPEVALALSLAKR
;
A
#
# COMPACT_ATOMS: atom_id res chain seq x y z
N MET A 1 -6.70 18.18 13.51
CA MET A 1 -5.67 17.13 13.75
C MET A 1 -5.65 16.79 15.21
N THR A 2 -5.59 15.52 15.57
CA THR A 2 -5.34 15.12 16.97
C THR A 2 -3.92 15.50 17.37
N ARG A 3 -3.67 15.76 18.66
CA ARG A 3 -2.30 16.08 19.15
C ARG A 3 -1.30 14.98 18.76
N ALA A 4 -1.70 13.72 18.79
CA ALA A 4 -0.87 12.59 18.37
C ALA A 4 -0.48 12.66 16.89
N ALA A 5 -1.43 12.94 15.99
CA ALA A 5 -1.15 13.08 14.55
C ALA A 5 -0.19 14.25 14.25
N PHE A 6 -0.30 15.34 15.00
CA PHE A 6 0.65 16.46 14.89
C PHE A 6 2.07 16.04 15.29
N TRP A 7 2.24 15.33 16.42
CA TRP A 7 3.56 14.89 16.88
C TRP A 7 4.17 13.83 15.95
N LEU A 8 3.36 12.92 15.39
CA LEU A 8 3.82 11.95 14.40
C LEU A 8 4.30 12.64 13.11
N LEU A 9 3.55 13.64 12.63
CA LEU A 9 3.97 14.43 11.48
C LEU A 9 5.27 15.19 11.76
N ALA A 10 5.37 15.86 12.93
CA ALA A 10 6.55 16.60 13.32
C ALA A 10 7.78 15.68 13.42
N ALA A 11 7.63 14.49 14.02
CA ALA A 11 8.68 13.49 14.09
C ALA A 11 9.10 12.98 12.70
N GLY A 12 8.12 12.74 11.80
CA GLY A 12 8.39 12.34 10.41
C GLY A 12 9.13 13.42 9.63
N VAL A 13 8.71 14.67 9.74
CA VAL A 13 9.39 15.81 9.11
C VAL A 13 10.81 15.99 9.67
N LEU A 14 10.98 15.90 10.98
CA LEU A 14 12.29 15.96 11.60
C LEU A 14 13.22 14.85 11.09
N LEU A 15 12.73 13.61 11.07
CA LEU A 15 13.48 12.47 10.53
C LEU A 15 13.84 12.69 9.06
N PHE A 16 12.91 13.15 8.24
CA PHE A 16 13.15 13.49 6.84
C PHE A 16 14.28 14.53 6.69
N VAL A 17 14.21 15.63 7.45
CA VAL A 17 15.23 16.69 7.42
C VAL A 17 16.58 16.15 7.87
N VAL A 18 16.62 15.38 8.97
CA VAL A 18 17.86 14.76 9.46
C VAL A 18 18.48 13.85 8.42
N VAL A 19 17.70 12.97 7.80
CA VAL A 19 18.18 12.06 6.75
C VAL A 19 18.69 12.86 5.54
N LEU A 20 17.96 13.88 5.11
CA LEU A 20 18.35 14.71 3.96
C LEU A 20 19.65 15.49 4.21
N VAL A 21 19.77 16.11 5.39
CA VAL A 21 20.95 16.91 5.75
C VAL A 21 22.18 16.02 5.99
N SER A 22 22.00 14.83 6.58
CA SER A 22 23.11 13.90 6.83
C SER A 22 23.73 13.30 5.57
N HIS A 23 23.05 13.41 4.41
CA HIS A 23 23.50 12.85 3.13
C HIS A 23 23.70 13.90 2.04
N ASP A 24 24.10 15.10 2.40
CA ASP A 24 24.33 16.22 1.47
C ASP A 24 23.12 16.53 0.57
N ALA A 25 22.23 17.35 1.10
CA ALA A 25 21.00 17.75 0.41
C ALA A 25 21.29 18.32 -1.00
N SER A 26 22.42 19.02 -1.21
CA SER A 26 22.76 19.58 -2.51
C SER A 26 23.05 18.48 -3.54
N ALA A 27 23.74 17.41 -3.13
CA ALA A 27 24.02 16.25 -3.97
C ALA A 27 22.73 15.49 -4.32
N VAL A 28 21.79 15.36 -3.36
CA VAL A 28 20.47 14.75 -3.59
C VAL A 28 19.69 15.52 -4.64
N PHE A 29 19.58 16.86 -4.50
CA PHE A 29 18.86 17.68 -5.46
C PHE A 29 19.55 17.73 -6.83
N ALA A 30 20.88 17.76 -6.88
CA ALA A 30 21.63 17.65 -8.13
C ALA A 30 21.37 16.32 -8.83
N THR A 31 21.37 15.22 -8.10
CA THR A 31 21.02 13.89 -8.63
C THR A 31 19.57 13.85 -9.14
N LEU A 32 18.62 14.38 -8.38
CA LEU A 32 17.23 14.43 -8.81
C LEU A 32 17.01 15.28 -10.06
N ALA A 33 17.80 16.35 -10.22
CA ALA A 33 17.77 17.21 -11.40
C ALA A 33 18.19 16.48 -12.70
N LEU A 34 19.00 15.40 -12.60
CA LEU A 34 19.37 14.57 -13.76
C LEU A 34 18.13 13.94 -14.42
N ALA A 35 17.12 13.58 -13.62
CA ALA A 35 15.88 13.00 -14.15
C ALA A 35 15.12 14.00 -15.03
N GLY A 36 15.20 15.30 -14.75
CA GLY A 36 14.61 16.36 -15.55
C GLY A 36 13.16 16.07 -15.97
N TRP A 37 12.85 16.28 -17.24
CA TRP A 37 11.55 15.98 -17.83
C TRP A 37 11.17 14.49 -17.85
N GLY A 38 12.14 13.60 -17.62
CA GLY A 38 11.90 12.15 -17.49
C GLY A 38 10.95 11.79 -16.35
N LEU A 39 10.85 12.65 -15.31
CA LEU A 39 9.88 12.47 -14.22
C LEU A 39 8.43 12.48 -14.72
N LEU A 40 8.11 13.21 -15.79
CA LEU A 40 6.78 13.14 -16.41
C LEU A 40 6.53 11.75 -17.00
N GLY A 41 7.55 11.09 -17.54
CA GLY A 41 7.47 9.71 -18.00
C GLY A 41 7.20 8.74 -16.85
N VAL A 42 7.84 8.95 -15.70
CA VAL A 42 7.56 8.16 -14.47
C VAL A 42 6.12 8.38 -14.01
N THR A 43 5.66 9.63 -13.97
CA THR A 43 4.28 9.97 -13.60
C THR A 43 3.26 9.32 -14.56
N ALA A 44 3.54 9.33 -15.86
CA ALA A 44 2.71 8.64 -16.84
C ALA A 44 2.73 7.12 -16.64
N PHE A 45 3.90 6.54 -16.35
CA PHE A 45 4.04 5.11 -16.06
C PHE A 45 3.27 4.71 -14.79
N HIS A 46 3.20 5.58 -13.78
CA HIS A 46 2.44 5.36 -12.55
C HIS A 46 0.94 5.11 -12.79
N LEU A 47 0.40 5.58 -13.92
CA LEU A 47 -0.98 5.27 -14.31
C LEU A 47 -1.20 3.77 -14.55
N LEU A 48 -0.15 2.99 -14.87
CA LEU A 48 -0.27 1.55 -15.10
C LEU A 48 -0.59 0.78 -13.81
N PRO A 49 0.21 0.84 -12.72
CA PRO A 49 -0.15 0.19 -11.46
C PRO A 49 -1.48 0.71 -10.91
N LEU A 50 -1.76 2.00 -11.04
CA LEU A 50 -3.03 2.60 -10.63
C LEU A 50 -4.22 2.02 -11.40
N ALA A 51 -4.09 1.81 -12.72
CA ALA A 51 -5.13 1.20 -13.57
C ALA A 51 -5.35 -0.27 -13.23
N LEU A 52 -4.29 -1.01 -12.91
CA LEU A 52 -4.38 -2.41 -12.47
C LEU A 52 -5.14 -2.53 -11.14
N ASP A 53 -4.85 -1.67 -10.19
CA ASP A 53 -5.56 -1.61 -8.91
C ASP A 53 -7.03 -1.19 -9.09
N ALA A 54 -7.30 -0.23 -9.98
CA ALA A 54 -8.66 0.17 -10.32
C ALA A 54 -9.45 -0.99 -10.95
N ALA A 55 -8.81 -1.76 -11.83
CA ALA A 55 -9.39 -2.96 -12.42
C ALA A 55 -9.64 -4.05 -11.37
N ALA A 56 -8.74 -4.20 -10.38
CA ALA A 56 -8.90 -5.12 -9.25
C ALA A 56 -10.15 -4.78 -8.41
N ILE A 57 -10.41 -3.49 -8.16
CA ILE A 57 -11.65 -3.03 -7.50
C ILE A 57 -12.85 -3.33 -8.41
N ARG A 58 -12.74 -3.03 -9.69
CA ARG A 58 -13.85 -3.15 -10.66
C ARG A 58 -14.33 -4.59 -10.83
N ILE A 59 -13.42 -5.56 -10.85
CA ILE A 59 -13.76 -6.98 -11.01
C ILE A 59 -14.54 -7.55 -9.81
N LEU A 60 -14.37 -6.98 -8.63
CA LEU A 60 -15.09 -7.37 -7.40
C LEU A 60 -16.52 -6.81 -7.39
N GLN A 61 -16.78 -5.68 -8.04
CA GLN A 61 -18.10 -5.09 -8.08
C GLN A 61 -19.08 -5.99 -8.86
N THR A 62 -20.17 -6.38 -8.20
CA THR A 62 -21.13 -7.33 -8.75
C THR A 62 -22.23 -6.67 -9.57
N ARG A 63 -22.50 -5.40 -9.32
CA ARG A 63 -23.58 -4.64 -9.96
C ARG A 63 -23.01 -3.62 -10.96
N ALA A 64 -23.65 -3.53 -12.13
CA ALA A 64 -23.23 -2.66 -13.24
C ALA A 64 -23.45 -1.15 -12.95
N ARG A 65 -24.18 -0.79 -11.89
CA ARG A 65 -24.50 0.61 -11.57
C ARG A 65 -23.28 1.32 -10.99
N GLY A 66 -22.83 2.37 -11.62
CA GLY A 66 -21.70 3.21 -11.20
C GLY A 66 -20.32 2.79 -11.75
N GLY A 67 -20.26 1.75 -12.58
CA GLY A 67 -19.04 1.04 -12.87
C GLY A 67 -18.35 1.30 -14.20
N SER A 68 -18.06 2.55 -14.60
CA SER A 68 -17.08 2.76 -15.67
C SER A 68 -15.66 2.53 -15.14
N THR A 69 -14.77 2.04 -16.00
CA THR A 69 -13.34 1.87 -15.67
C THR A 69 -12.72 3.19 -15.24
N LEU A 70 -13.13 4.30 -15.86
CA LEU A 70 -12.67 5.64 -15.50
C LEU A 70 -13.09 6.02 -14.06
N ASN A 71 -14.33 5.68 -13.65
CA ASN A 71 -14.79 5.92 -12.29
C ASN A 71 -13.96 5.12 -11.28
N ALA A 72 -13.63 3.86 -11.56
CA ALA A 72 -12.78 3.05 -10.70
C ALA A 72 -11.37 3.63 -10.59
N LEU A 73 -10.81 4.12 -11.69
CA LEU A 73 -9.51 4.79 -11.73
C LEU A 73 -9.51 6.06 -10.87
N LEU A 74 -10.51 6.92 -11.04
CA LEU A 74 -10.65 8.15 -10.25
C LEU A 74 -10.83 7.85 -8.75
N VAL A 75 -11.65 6.86 -8.42
CA VAL A 75 -11.85 6.42 -7.03
C VAL A 75 -10.55 5.93 -6.42
N ARG A 76 -9.77 5.10 -7.16
CA ARG A 76 -8.47 4.61 -6.69
C ARG A 76 -7.47 5.74 -6.52
N TRP A 77 -7.38 6.66 -7.48
CA TRP A 77 -6.49 7.82 -7.42
C TRP A 77 -6.80 8.71 -6.21
N ILE A 78 -8.08 9.05 -5.99
CA ILE A 78 -8.51 9.81 -4.80
C ILE A 78 -8.11 9.10 -3.51
N GLY A 79 -8.31 7.78 -3.46
CA GLY A 79 -7.95 6.97 -2.28
C GLY A 79 -6.46 6.98 -1.98
N GLU A 80 -5.63 6.86 -3.00
CA GLU A 80 -4.17 6.89 -2.87
C GLU A 80 -3.66 8.27 -2.45
N SER A 81 -4.15 9.33 -3.10
CA SER A 81 -3.84 10.71 -2.73
C SER A 81 -4.24 11.01 -1.28
N ALA A 82 -5.40 10.53 -0.85
CA ALA A 82 -5.85 10.68 0.53
C ALA A 82 -4.94 9.96 1.53
N ASN A 83 -4.53 8.73 1.22
CA ASN A 83 -3.61 7.99 2.08
C ASN A 83 -2.22 8.66 2.18
N SER A 84 -1.79 9.33 1.13
CA SER A 84 -0.51 10.04 1.09
C SER A 84 -0.55 11.38 1.85
N LEU A 85 -1.69 12.09 1.80
CA LEU A 85 -1.82 13.43 2.35
C LEU A 85 -2.43 13.47 3.76
N MET A 86 -3.30 12.51 4.11
CA MET A 86 -4.04 12.55 5.37
C MET A 86 -3.30 11.82 6.48
N PRO A 87 -3.16 12.42 7.67
CA PRO A 87 -2.59 11.78 8.85
C PRO A 87 -3.59 10.79 9.50
N ALA A 88 -4.21 9.95 8.69
CA ALA A 88 -5.28 9.03 9.11
C ALA A 88 -4.89 7.55 9.01
N GLY A 89 -3.58 7.24 8.99
CA GLY A 89 -3.07 5.88 9.09
C GLY A 89 -3.60 4.92 8.00
N GLN A 90 -3.63 5.37 6.74
CA GLN A 90 -4.13 4.58 5.58
C GLN A 90 -5.63 4.18 5.65
N ILE A 91 -6.38 4.66 6.65
CA ILE A 91 -7.83 4.40 6.75
C ILE A 91 -8.63 5.44 5.95
N GLY A 92 -8.08 6.65 5.79
CA GLY A 92 -8.74 7.76 5.10
C GLY A 92 -9.03 7.45 3.63
N GLY A 93 -8.10 6.83 2.93
CA GLY A 93 -8.26 6.44 1.53
C GLY A 93 -9.44 5.50 1.29
N PRO A 94 -9.51 4.33 1.94
CA PRO A 94 -10.65 3.43 1.83
C PRO A 94 -11.99 4.09 2.13
N LEU A 95 -12.08 4.92 3.16
CA LEU A 95 -13.33 5.64 3.48
C LEU A 95 -13.75 6.62 2.38
N LEU A 96 -12.79 7.36 1.81
CA LEU A 96 -13.07 8.25 0.68
C LEU A 96 -13.44 7.47 -0.58
N MET A 97 -12.79 6.34 -0.86
CA MET A 97 -13.16 5.46 -1.97
C MET A 97 -14.60 4.95 -1.85
N ILE A 98 -15.01 4.49 -0.67
CA ILE A 98 -16.39 4.07 -0.38
C ILE A 98 -17.35 5.23 -0.65
N ARG A 99 -17.08 6.42 -0.08
CA ARG A 99 -17.90 7.62 -0.29
C ARG A 99 -18.01 7.98 -1.76
N GLN A 100 -16.91 7.93 -2.50
CA GLN A 100 -16.90 8.24 -3.93
C GLN A 100 -17.70 7.24 -4.76
N LEU A 101 -17.69 5.95 -4.41
CA LEU A 101 -18.51 4.94 -5.06
C LEU A 101 -20.01 5.18 -4.78
N ILE A 102 -20.37 5.51 -3.54
CA ILE A 102 -21.76 5.83 -3.15
C ILE A 102 -22.26 7.05 -3.92
N GLN A 103 -21.46 8.11 -4.04
CA GLN A 103 -21.81 9.31 -4.80
C GLN A 103 -22.01 9.02 -6.30
N ARG A 104 -21.44 7.93 -6.81
CA ARG A 104 -21.60 7.45 -8.20
C ARG A 104 -22.73 6.41 -8.36
N GLY A 105 -23.56 6.24 -7.32
CA GLY A 105 -24.76 5.40 -7.36
C GLY A 105 -24.53 3.93 -6.99
N VAL A 106 -23.35 3.58 -6.45
CA VAL A 106 -23.11 2.23 -5.91
C VAL A 106 -23.77 2.14 -4.53
N PRO A 107 -24.60 1.11 -4.24
CA PRO A 107 -25.19 0.92 -2.92
C PRO A 107 -24.11 0.83 -1.82
N THR A 108 -24.38 1.41 -0.65
CA THR A 108 -23.42 1.46 0.47
C THR A 108 -22.85 0.10 0.86
N PRO A 109 -23.63 -0.99 1.00
CA PRO A 109 -23.06 -2.29 1.31
C PRO A 109 -22.12 -2.82 0.23
N ASP A 110 -22.49 -2.66 -1.06
CA ASP A 110 -21.67 -3.06 -2.20
C ASP A 110 -20.35 -2.28 -2.25
N ALA A 111 -20.41 -0.96 -2.06
CA ALA A 111 -19.24 -0.08 -2.05
C ALA A 111 -18.27 -0.44 -0.90
N ALA A 112 -18.82 -0.59 0.31
CA ALA A 112 -18.03 -0.95 1.48
C ALA A 112 -17.40 -2.35 1.33
N ALA A 113 -18.17 -3.33 0.87
CA ALA A 113 -17.70 -4.68 0.64
C ALA A 113 -16.60 -4.73 -0.45
N ALA A 114 -16.81 -4.05 -1.58
CA ALA A 114 -15.84 -4.04 -2.68
C ALA A 114 -14.49 -3.42 -2.26
N ILE A 115 -14.52 -2.28 -1.57
CA ILE A 115 -13.28 -1.62 -1.10
C ILE A 115 -12.61 -2.46 0.00
N THR A 116 -13.36 -3.02 0.94
CA THR A 116 -12.80 -3.89 1.99
C THR A 116 -12.15 -5.13 1.39
N ALA A 117 -12.83 -5.83 0.48
CA ALA A 117 -12.27 -7.01 -0.19
C ALA A 117 -11.04 -6.65 -1.02
N SER A 118 -11.11 -5.57 -1.82
CA SER A 118 -9.97 -5.11 -2.62
C SER A 118 -8.76 -4.76 -1.77
N THR A 119 -8.93 -3.99 -0.70
CA THR A 119 -7.83 -3.61 0.21
C THR A 119 -7.22 -4.85 0.86
N THR A 120 -8.03 -5.83 1.26
CA THR A 120 -7.54 -7.09 1.83
C THR A 120 -6.71 -7.87 0.80
N LEU A 121 -7.21 -8.04 -0.43
CA LEU A 121 -6.51 -8.75 -1.50
C LEU A 121 -5.23 -8.02 -1.92
N GLN A 122 -5.24 -6.68 -1.97
CA GLN A 122 -4.07 -5.86 -2.24
C GLN A 122 -3.00 -6.04 -1.14
N THR A 123 -3.40 -6.11 0.14
CA THR A 123 -2.47 -6.37 1.25
C THR A 123 -1.88 -7.78 1.16
N VAL A 124 -2.67 -8.80 0.80
CA VAL A 124 -2.17 -10.15 0.55
C VAL A 124 -1.19 -10.17 -0.62
N ALA A 125 -1.52 -9.47 -1.72
CA ALA A 125 -0.64 -9.34 -2.89
C ALA A 125 0.68 -8.64 -2.54
N GLN A 126 0.63 -7.56 -1.74
CA GLN A 126 1.82 -6.86 -1.24
C GLN A 126 2.71 -7.80 -0.40
N MET A 127 2.11 -8.64 0.44
CA MET A 127 2.86 -9.60 1.24
C MET A 127 3.56 -10.65 0.36
N VAL A 128 2.87 -11.19 -0.64
CA VAL A 128 3.49 -12.10 -1.62
C VAL A 128 4.63 -11.39 -2.35
N PHE A 129 4.44 -10.14 -2.74
CA PHE A 129 5.46 -9.32 -3.39
C PHE A 129 6.68 -9.07 -2.47
N ALA A 130 6.46 -8.79 -1.17
CA ALA A 130 7.52 -8.67 -0.18
C ALA A 130 8.31 -9.98 0.00
N LEU A 131 7.62 -11.13 0.04
CA LEU A 131 8.26 -12.44 0.12
C LEU A 131 9.08 -12.77 -1.13
N LEU A 132 8.63 -12.35 -2.32
CA LEU A 132 9.42 -12.47 -3.56
C LEU A 132 10.71 -11.66 -3.47
N GLY A 133 10.66 -10.41 -2.98
CA GLY A 133 11.84 -9.59 -2.75
C GLY A 133 12.82 -10.20 -1.74
N LEU A 134 12.29 -10.72 -0.63
CA LEU A 134 13.12 -11.43 0.36
C LEU A 134 13.73 -12.72 -0.20
N ALA A 135 13.02 -13.47 -1.01
CA ALA A 135 13.53 -14.69 -1.65
C ALA A 135 14.67 -14.37 -2.62
N LEU A 136 14.53 -13.31 -3.43
CA LEU A 136 15.60 -12.84 -4.32
C LEU A 136 16.82 -12.35 -3.53
N LEU A 137 16.59 -11.65 -2.42
CA LEU A 137 17.66 -11.21 -1.53
C LEU A 137 18.36 -12.40 -0.87
N GLY A 138 17.61 -13.40 -0.40
CA GLY A 138 18.15 -14.63 0.20
C GLY A 138 19.02 -15.45 -0.75
N GLY A 139 18.68 -15.47 -2.05
CA GLY A 139 19.52 -16.07 -3.09
C GLY A 139 20.90 -15.39 -3.27
N ARG A 140 21.07 -14.20 -2.72
CA ARG A 140 22.33 -13.42 -2.70
C ARG A 140 23.01 -13.44 -1.32
N ALA A 141 22.65 -14.38 -0.45
CA ALA A 141 23.04 -14.42 0.98
C ALA A 141 24.57 -14.46 1.23
N SER A 142 25.41 -14.75 0.19
CA SER A 142 26.86 -14.59 0.26
C SER A 142 27.34 -13.14 0.40
N LEU A 143 26.44 -12.16 0.19
CA LEU A 143 26.76 -10.72 0.18
C LEU A 143 26.35 -9.97 1.46
N ILE A 144 25.62 -10.65 2.39
CA ILE A 144 25.07 -9.97 3.55
C ILE A 144 25.51 -10.68 4.84
N PRO A 145 26.35 -10.05 5.69
CA PRO A 145 26.70 -10.58 7.00
C PRO A 145 25.55 -10.42 8.02
N LEU A 146 24.36 -10.90 7.68
CA LEU A 146 23.16 -10.85 8.53
C LEU A 146 22.85 -12.24 9.12
N ALA A 147 23.85 -12.91 9.68
CA ALA A 147 23.74 -14.27 10.23
C ALA A 147 22.72 -14.44 11.41
N GLY A 148 22.07 -13.37 11.86
CA GLY A 148 21.04 -13.44 12.91
C GLY A 148 19.65 -12.94 12.50
N SER A 149 19.52 -12.26 11.34
CA SER A 149 18.26 -11.59 10.95
C SER A 149 17.32 -12.46 10.10
N GLY A 150 17.81 -13.54 9.49
CA GLY A 150 16.99 -14.40 8.64
C GLY A 150 15.83 -15.05 9.40
N THR A 151 16.08 -15.54 10.60
CA THR A 151 15.06 -16.15 11.46
C THR A 151 14.03 -15.14 11.94
N ALA A 152 14.45 -13.90 12.30
CA ALA A 152 13.55 -12.83 12.70
C ALA A 152 12.69 -12.35 11.52
N ALA A 153 13.25 -12.23 10.31
CA ALA A 153 12.50 -11.87 9.11
C ALA A 153 11.47 -12.95 8.73
N VAL A 154 11.85 -14.23 8.79
CA VAL A 154 10.94 -15.36 8.55
C VAL A 154 9.83 -15.40 9.62
N ALA A 155 10.18 -15.25 10.90
CA ALA A 155 9.21 -15.25 11.99
C ALA A 155 8.23 -14.07 11.84
N GLY A 156 8.72 -12.87 11.55
CA GLY A 156 7.89 -11.69 11.28
C GLY A 156 6.96 -11.88 10.08
N GLY A 157 7.46 -12.46 8.99
CA GLY A 157 6.67 -12.82 7.81
C GLY A 157 5.58 -13.84 8.13
N CYS A 158 5.89 -14.87 8.92
CA CYS A 158 4.91 -15.86 9.37
C CYS A 158 3.80 -15.22 10.24
N VAL A 159 4.17 -14.38 11.20
CA VAL A 159 3.21 -13.68 12.05
C VAL A 159 2.30 -12.80 11.22
N LEU A 160 2.85 -11.99 10.30
CA LEU A 160 2.08 -11.13 9.41
C LEU A 160 1.13 -11.95 8.52
N THR A 161 1.61 -13.08 7.98
CA THR A 161 0.80 -14.02 7.18
C THR A 161 -0.39 -14.54 7.97
N LEU A 162 -0.16 -14.98 9.21
CA LEU A 162 -1.21 -15.48 10.10
C LEU A 162 -2.22 -14.39 10.45
N MET A 163 -1.77 -13.16 10.70
CA MET A 163 -2.67 -12.04 10.99
C MET A 163 -3.56 -11.71 9.78
N ILE A 164 -3.01 -11.64 8.57
CA ILE A 164 -3.77 -11.34 7.35
C ILE A 164 -4.71 -12.47 7.01
N ALA A 165 -4.25 -13.73 7.09
CA ALA A 165 -5.12 -14.89 6.89
C ALA A 165 -6.26 -14.94 7.92
N GLY A 166 -5.96 -14.65 9.18
CA GLY A 166 -6.96 -14.52 10.25
C GLY A 166 -7.98 -13.43 9.94
N PHE A 167 -7.53 -12.26 9.50
CA PHE A 167 -8.41 -11.15 9.12
C PHE A 167 -9.30 -11.50 7.92
N TYR A 168 -8.73 -12.12 6.88
CA TYR A 168 -9.49 -12.62 5.73
C TYR A 168 -10.56 -13.65 6.14
N LEU A 169 -10.20 -14.62 7.00
CA LEU A 169 -11.13 -15.60 7.51
C LEU A 169 -12.24 -14.99 8.36
N LEU A 170 -11.91 -13.97 9.16
CA LEU A 170 -12.90 -13.23 9.95
C LEU A 170 -13.89 -12.48 9.04
N GLN A 171 -13.41 -11.86 7.96
CA GLN A 171 -14.28 -11.21 6.97
C GLN A 171 -15.23 -12.22 6.33
N ARG A 172 -14.73 -13.40 5.93
CA ARG A 172 -15.58 -14.47 5.38
C ARG A 172 -16.63 -15.00 6.38
N ARG A 173 -16.42 -14.81 7.67
CA ARG A 173 -17.31 -15.27 8.74
C ARG A 173 -18.19 -14.16 9.33
N GLY A 174 -18.35 -13.04 8.67
CA GLY A 174 -19.19 -11.92 9.12
C GLY A 174 -18.51 -11.08 10.22
N LEU A 175 -17.40 -10.44 9.89
CA LEU A 175 -16.61 -9.60 10.81
C LEU A 175 -17.41 -8.41 11.31
N PHE A 176 -18.09 -7.69 10.41
CA PHE A 176 -18.76 -6.42 10.75
C PHE A 176 -19.93 -6.63 11.70
N GLY A 177 -20.77 -7.63 11.46
CA GLY A 177 -21.89 -7.96 12.35
C GLY A 177 -21.42 -8.44 13.72
N LYS A 178 -20.32 -9.25 13.79
CA LYS A 178 -19.73 -9.69 15.05
C LYS A 178 -19.14 -8.53 15.85
N LEU A 179 -18.42 -7.64 15.18
CA LEU A 179 -17.83 -6.46 15.81
C LEU A 179 -18.93 -5.53 16.34
N THR A 180 -19.98 -5.27 15.55
CA THR A 180 -21.10 -4.44 15.98
C THR A 180 -21.81 -5.04 17.19
N ARG A 181 -22.04 -6.37 17.20
CA ARG A 181 -22.65 -7.06 18.37
C ARG A 181 -21.75 -7.00 19.61
N LEU A 182 -20.42 -7.11 19.43
CA LEU A 182 -19.48 -6.94 20.54
C LEU A 182 -19.51 -5.51 21.10
N LEU A 183 -19.48 -4.51 20.24
CA LEU A 183 -19.58 -3.10 20.63
C LEU A 183 -20.90 -2.80 21.33
N GLN A 184 -22.01 -3.37 20.87
CA GLN A 184 -23.31 -3.27 21.52
C GLN A 184 -23.30 -3.79 22.97
N ARG A 185 -22.60 -4.92 23.20
CA ARG A 185 -22.47 -5.48 24.56
C ARG A 185 -21.67 -4.58 25.51
N VAL A 186 -20.65 -3.89 24.98
CA VAL A 186 -19.74 -3.04 25.77
C VAL A 186 -20.31 -1.63 25.96
N ALA A 187 -20.96 -1.07 24.94
CA ALA A 187 -21.41 0.33 24.94
C ALA A 187 -22.83 0.54 25.51
N GLY A 188 -23.54 -0.53 25.92
CA GLY A 188 -24.80 -0.45 26.67
C GLY A 188 -25.99 0.12 25.87
N ARG A 189 -26.87 0.84 26.51
CA ARG A 189 -28.28 1.19 26.19
C ARG A 189 -28.60 1.93 24.88
N ARG A 190 -27.69 2.09 23.93
CA ARG A 190 -27.95 2.77 22.64
C ARG A 190 -28.66 1.83 21.67
N ASP A 191 -29.61 2.34 20.88
CA ASP A 191 -30.21 1.56 19.80
C ASP A 191 -29.20 1.36 18.66
N TRP A 192 -28.71 0.14 18.54
CA TRP A 192 -27.74 -0.30 17.54
C TRP A 192 -28.38 -1.01 16.34
N SER A 193 -29.70 -1.15 16.31
CA SER A 193 -30.45 -1.96 15.34
C SER A 193 -30.16 -1.51 13.89
N GLY A 194 -30.09 -0.20 13.65
CA GLY A 194 -29.77 0.35 12.35
C GLY A 194 -28.34 0.05 11.92
N ILE A 195 -27.37 0.23 12.82
CA ILE A 195 -25.94 -0.03 12.56
C ILE A 195 -25.72 -1.52 12.31
N LEU A 196 -26.34 -2.39 13.10
CA LEU A 196 -26.22 -3.84 12.94
C LEU A 196 -26.75 -4.31 11.58
N ARG A 197 -27.91 -3.82 11.13
CA ARG A 197 -28.46 -4.13 9.80
C ARG A 197 -27.51 -3.73 8.68
N HIS A 198 -26.88 -2.57 8.75
CA HIS A 198 -25.88 -2.15 7.75
C HIS A 198 -24.62 -3.01 7.79
N ALA A 199 -24.14 -3.36 8.98
CA ALA A 199 -22.97 -4.23 9.14
C ALA A 199 -23.23 -5.65 8.58
N GLU A 200 -24.41 -6.22 8.85
CA GLU A 200 -24.81 -7.52 8.32
C GLU A 200 -25.01 -7.49 6.80
N ALA A 201 -25.54 -6.40 6.24
CA ALA A 201 -25.63 -6.23 4.80
C ALA A 201 -24.23 -6.17 4.13
N ILE A 202 -23.24 -5.51 4.74
CA ILE A 202 -21.85 -5.52 4.26
C ILE A 202 -21.26 -6.93 4.34
N ASP A 203 -21.47 -7.65 5.43
CA ASP A 203 -20.99 -9.01 5.60
C ASP A 203 -21.56 -9.97 4.54
N LEU A 204 -22.85 -9.85 4.21
CA LEU A 204 -23.49 -10.64 3.15
C LEU A 204 -22.89 -10.36 1.77
N GLU A 205 -22.69 -9.09 1.43
CA GLU A 205 -22.05 -8.73 0.15
C GLU A 205 -20.61 -9.22 0.08
N LEU A 206 -19.82 -9.11 1.17
CA LEU A 206 -18.46 -9.64 1.26
C LEU A 206 -18.42 -11.16 1.05
N GLN A 207 -19.30 -11.90 1.72
CA GLN A 207 -19.39 -13.36 1.57
C GLN A 207 -19.76 -13.73 0.13
N GLY A 208 -20.71 -12.99 -0.48
CA GLY A 208 -21.08 -13.14 -1.89
C GLY A 208 -19.94 -12.82 -2.84
N MET A 209 -19.07 -11.86 -2.54
CA MET A 209 -17.87 -11.59 -3.33
C MET A 209 -16.84 -12.71 -3.20
N TYR A 210 -16.54 -13.14 -1.97
CA TYR A 210 -15.56 -14.21 -1.71
C TYR A 210 -16.00 -15.59 -2.19
N SER A 211 -17.30 -15.83 -2.41
CA SER A 211 -17.79 -17.09 -3.02
C SER A 211 -17.46 -17.20 -4.52
N ARG A 212 -17.14 -16.07 -5.17
CA ARG A 212 -16.80 -16.00 -6.60
C ARG A 212 -15.28 -16.10 -6.80
N SER A 213 -14.73 -17.30 -6.66
CA SER A 213 -13.28 -17.56 -6.68
C SER A 213 -12.56 -16.92 -7.88
N ALA A 214 -13.11 -16.99 -9.10
CA ALA A 214 -12.50 -16.40 -10.28
C ALA A 214 -12.31 -14.88 -10.16
N ARG A 215 -13.26 -14.15 -9.55
CA ARG A 215 -13.14 -12.70 -9.33
C ARG A 215 -12.14 -12.36 -8.23
N VAL A 216 -12.13 -13.15 -7.17
CA VAL A 216 -11.16 -13.00 -6.07
C VAL A 216 -9.74 -13.24 -6.59
N THR A 217 -9.52 -14.34 -7.33
CA THR A 217 -8.22 -14.64 -7.93
C THR A 217 -7.81 -13.59 -8.95
N GLY A 218 -8.75 -13.12 -9.79
CA GLY A 218 -8.50 -12.05 -10.76
C GLY A 218 -8.13 -10.72 -10.09
N SER A 219 -8.83 -10.34 -9.03
CA SER A 219 -8.52 -9.12 -8.26
C SER A 219 -7.15 -9.23 -7.57
N PHE A 220 -6.84 -10.37 -6.96
CA PHE A 220 -5.53 -10.64 -6.38
C PHE A 220 -4.42 -10.57 -7.43
N ALA A 221 -4.60 -11.22 -8.59
CA ALA A 221 -3.61 -11.22 -9.66
C ALA A 221 -3.37 -9.80 -10.21
N LEU A 222 -4.42 -9.00 -10.41
CA LEU A 222 -4.30 -7.61 -10.84
C LEU A 222 -3.56 -6.76 -9.79
N SER A 223 -3.85 -6.93 -8.51
CA SER A 223 -3.12 -6.24 -7.43
C SER A 223 -1.65 -6.66 -7.38
N LEU A 224 -1.35 -7.95 -7.55
CA LEU A 224 0.03 -8.42 -7.61
C LEU A 224 0.78 -7.89 -8.83
N LEU A 225 0.14 -7.86 -9.98
CA LEU A 225 0.68 -7.24 -11.19
C LEU A 225 0.90 -5.73 -11.00
N GLY A 226 0.03 -5.03 -10.26
CA GLY A 226 0.22 -3.64 -9.87
C GLY A 226 1.50 -3.43 -9.05
N TRP A 227 1.75 -4.29 -8.06
CA TRP A 227 2.99 -4.27 -7.28
C TRP A 227 4.23 -4.55 -8.13
N VAL A 228 4.16 -5.54 -9.02
CA VAL A 228 5.27 -5.85 -9.96
C VAL A 228 5.49 -4.70 -10.93
N ALA A 229 4.42 -4.05 -11.43
CA ALA A 229 4.54 -2.87 -12.28
C ALA A 229 5.23 -1.71 -11.55
N GLY A 230 4.98 -1.52 -10.24
CA GLY A 230 5.71 -0.54 -9.43
C GLY A 230 7.23 -0.73 -9.41
N THR A 231 7.72 -1.96 -9.61
CA THR A 231 9.15 -2.23 -9.84
C THR A 231 9.69 -1.49 -11.07
N GLY A 232 8.87 -1.36 -12.12
CA GLY A 232 9.24 -0.62 -13.33
C GLY A 232 9.47 0.86 -13.08
N GLU A 233 8.75 1.46 -12.11
CA GLU A 233 8.99 2.85 -11.70
C GLU A 233 10.39 3.01 -11.08
N VAL A 234 10.76 2.15 -10.13
CA VAL A 234 12.10 2.17 -9.51
C VAL A 234 13.18 2.00 -10.56
N TRP A 235 13.01 1.01 -11.45
CA TRP A 235 13.96 0.76 -12.52
C TRP A 235 14.11 1.94 -13.49
N LEU A 236 12.99 2.58 -13.87
CA LEU A 236 12.97 3.75 -14.74
C LEU A 236 13.64 4.95 -14.06
N ILE A 237 13.28 5.23 -12.80
CA ILE A 237 13.85 6.34 -12.03
C ILE A 237 15.37 6.15 -11.90
N CYS A 238 15.86 4.97 -11.51
CA CYS A 238 17.31 4.71 -11.40
C CYS A 238 18.05 4.95 -12.71
N ARG A 239 17.44 4.64 -13.86
CA ARG A 239 18.01 4.96 -15.18
C ARG A 239 18.07 6.46 -15.44
N LEU A 240 17.02 7.19 -15.08
CA LEU A 240 16.95 8.65 -15.23
C LEU A 240 17.93 9.37 -14.30
N LEU A 241 18.28 8.76 -13.16
CA LEU A 241 19.28 9.26 -12.20
C LEU A 241 20.71 8.83 -12.56
N ASP A 242 20.96 8.33 -13.78
CA ASP A 242 22.25 7.83 -14.24
C ASP A 242 22.89 6.77 -13.31
N SER A 243 22.03 5.97 -12.69
CA SER A 243 22.42 4.90 -11.75
C SER A 243 21.61 3.63 -12.05
N PRO A 244 21.79 3.03 -13.25
CA PRO A 244 20.97 1.92 -13.71
C PRO A 244 21.15 0.70 -12.80
N VAL A 245 20.05 0.08 -12.42
CA VAL A 245 20.00 -1.16 -11.62
C VAL A 245 19.43 -2.30 -12.45
N SER A 246 19.71 -3.54 -12.05
CA SER A 246 19.06 -4.70 -12.64
C SER A 246 17.57 -4.73 -12.25
N TRP A 247 16.75 -5.45 -13.04
CA TRP A 247 15.34 -5.64 -12.69
C TRP A 247 15.16 -6.32 -11.32
N GLY A 248 16.05 -7.27 -10.97
CA GLY A 248 16.04 -7.93 -9.68
C GLY A 248 16.34 -6.98 -8.52
N ASP A 249 17.28 -6.04 -8.69
CA ASP A 249 17.59 -5.02 -7.68
C ASP A 249 16.43 -4.04 -7.52
N ALA A 250 15.83 -3.60 -8.64
CA ALA A 250 14.63 -2.76 -8.60
C ALA A 250 13.48 -3.45 -7.87
N LEU A 251 13.29 -4.76 -8.06
CA LEU A 251 12.26 -5.54 -7.37
C LEU A 251 12.54 -5.65 -5.86
N ILE A 252 13.79 -5.88 -5.47
CA ILE A 252 14.20 -5.89 -4.05
C ILE A 252 13.94 -4.52 -3.42
N LEU A 253 14.39 -3.44 -4.07
CA LEU A 253 14.19 -2.08 -3.58
C LEU A 253 12.70 -1.73 -3.43
N GLU A 254 11.88 -2.05 -4.44
CA GLU A 254 10.46 -1.76 -4.42
C GLU A 254 9.73 -2.57 -3.34
N SER A 255 9.91 -3.89 -3.32
CA SER A 255 9.19 -4.77 -2.42
C SER A 255 9.51 -4.52 -0.94
N LEU A 256 10.80 -4.33 -0.62
CA LEU A 256 11.22 -4.03 0.74
C LEU A 256 10.94 -2.57 1.12
N GLY A 257 11.11 -1.63 0.19
CA GLY A 257 10.75 -0.22 0.39
C GLY A 257 9.27 -0.05 0.72
N GLN A 258 8.38 -0.72 -0.02
CA GLN A 258 6.94 -0.72 0.27
C GLN A 258 6.60 -1.41 1.59
N THR A 259 7.36 -2.44 1.98
CA THR A 259 7.20 -3.09 3.29
C THR A 259 7.52 -2.11 4.41
N ILE A 260 8.66 -1.41 4.32
CA ILE A 260 9.06 -0.37 5.30
C ILE A 260 7.99 0.74 5.37
N ARG A 261 7.53 1.22 4.22
CA ARG A 261 6.47 2.22 4.13
C ARG A 261 5.17 1.76 4.82
N SER A 262 4.80 0.49 4.65
CA SER A 262 3.59 -0.08 5.24
C SER A 262 3.67 -0.19 6.76
N VAL A 263 4.84 -0.51 7.31
CA VAL A 263 5.07 -0.51 8.77
C VAL A 263 4.96 0.90 9.35
N ALA A 264 5.34 1.91 8.58
CA ALA A 264 5.24 3.33 8.96
C ALA A 264 3.82 3.92 8.79
N PHE A 265 2.76 3.10 8.78
CA PHE A 265 1.38 3.53 8.52
C PHE A 265 0.88 4.66 9.44
N ALA A 266 1.43 4.79 10.65
CA ALA A 266 1.08 5.83 11.60
C ALA A 266 1.72 7.19 11.27
N VAL A 267 2.82 7.21 10.49
CA VAL A 267 3.53 8.43 10.10
C VAL A 267 2.89 8.98 8.83
N PRO A 268 2.35 10.20 8.84
CA PRO A 268 1.72 10.80 7.66
C PRO A 268 2.66 10.83 6.46
N GLY A 269 2.22 10.26 5.35
CA GLY A 269 3.03 10.12 4.13
C GLY A 269 4.31 9.31 4.30
N SER A 270 4.48 8.57 5.41
CA SER A 270 5.70 7.82 5.76
C SER A 270 6.98 8.67 5.68
N LEU A 271 6.85 9.99 5.97
CA LEU A 271 7.95 10.97 5.90
C LEU A 271 9.13 10.54 6.78
N GLY A 272 10.34 10.62 6.24
CA GLY A 272 11.57 10.21 6.89
C GLY A 272 11.79 8.69 6.92
N VAL A 273 10.73 7.90 7.14
CA VAL A 273 10.83 6.43 7.21
C VAL A 273 11.05 5.83 5.83
N GLN A 274 10.36 6.33 4.82
CA GLN A 274 10.56 5.90 3.43
C GLN A 274 11.98 6.25 2.95
N GLU A 275 12.43 7.47 3.19
CA GLU A 275 13.77 7.95 2.82
C GLU A 275 14.86 7.12 3.51
N GLY A 276 14.77 6.97 4.83
CA GLY A 276 15.69 6.14 5.60
C GLY A 276 15.67 4.67 5.15
N GLY A 277 14.50 4.15 4.80
CA GLY A 277 14.33 2.82 4.25
C GLY A 277 15.09 2.62 2.94
N TYR A 278 14.96 3.55 1.98
CA TYR A 278 15.70 3.47 0.72
C TYR A 278 17.21 3.62 0.92
N VAL A 279 17.66 4.49 1.85
CA VAL A 279 19.08 4.60 2.21
C VAL A 279 19.62 3.29 2.79
N LEU A 280 18.86 2.63 3.67
CA LEU A 280 19.25 1.32 4.22
C LEU A 280 19.30 0.22 3.15
N LEU A 281 18.43 0.28 2.13
CA LEU A 281 18.38 -0.70 1.05
C LEU A 281 19.38 -0.40 -0.08
N ALA A 282 19.89 0.83 -0.19
CA ALA A 282 20.77 1.30 -1.25
C ALA A 282 22.00 0.38 -1.50
N PRO A 283 22.73 -0.09 -0.45
CA PRO A 283 23.88 -0.97 -0.64
C PRO A 283 23.53 -2.30 -1.30
N LEU A 284 22.30 -2.80 -1.13
CA LEU A 284 21.84 -4.06 -1.74
C LEU A 284 21.78 -3.99 -3.27
N ALA A 285 21.59 -2.79 -3.81
CA ALA A 285 21.55 -2.51 -5.25
C ALA A 285 22.80 -1.78 -5.75
N GLY A 286 23.84 -1.62 -4.91
CA GLY A 286 25.05 -0.87 -5.26
C GLY A 286 24.81 0.63 -5.46
N LEU A 287 23.74 1.18 -4.90
CA LEU A 287 23.40 2.60 -5.01
C LEU A 287 24.09 3.42 -3.92
N ARG A 288 24.44 4.66 -4.27
CA ARG A 288 24.88 5.65 -3.28
C ARG A 288 23.67 6.19 -2.50
N PRO A 289 23.84 6.62 -1.24
CA PRO A 289 22.73 7.15 -0.43
C PRO A 289 21.99 8.33 -1.07
N GLU A 290 22.70 9.23 -1.78
CA GLU A 290 22.13 10.38 -2.47
C GLU A 290 21.17 9.95 -3.59
N VAL A 291 21.53 8.89 -4.32
CA VAL A 291 20.69 8.30 -5.37
C VAL A 291 19.45 7.65 -4.76
N ALA A 292 19.60 6.94 -3.64
CA ALA A 292 18.47 6.33 -2.93
C ALA A 292 17.49 7.37 -2.40
N LEU A 293 17.99 8.50 -1.89
CA LEU A 293 17.17 9.63 -1.48
C LEU A 293 16.47 10.29 -2.67
N ALA A 294 17.20 10.53 -3.78
CA ALA A 294 16.61 11.08 -5.00
C ALA A 294 15.53 10.13 -5.57
N LEU A 295 15.76 8.81 -5.55
CA LEU A 295 14.75 7.79 -5.89
C LEU A 295 13.50 7.90 -5.01
N SER A 296 13.68 8.00 -3.68
CA SER A 296 12.56 8.13 -2.75
C SER A 296 11.74 9.41 -3.01
N LEU A 297 12.42 10.53 -3.29
CA LEU A 297 11.77 11.80 -3.62
C LEU A 297 11.04 11.74 -4.97
N ALA A 298 11.63 11.11 -5.99
CA ALA A 298 11.02 10.95 -7.30
C ALA A 298 9.76 10.06 -7.28
N LYS A 299 9.64 9.18 -6.30
CA LYS A 299 8.46 8.31 -6.08
C LYS A 299 7.33 8.97 -5.27
N ARG A 300 7.52 10.18 -4.79
CA ARG A 300 6.48 10.94 -4.07
C ARG A 300 5.59 11.73 -5.01
#